data_456dc23ce91a282fdf67045dd20c5008
#
_entry.id   456dc23ce91a282fdf67045dd20c5008
#
_cell.length_a   1.000
_cell.length_b   1.000
_cell.length_c   1.000
_cell.angle_alpha   90.00
_cell.angle_beta   90.00
_cell.angle_gamma   90.00
#
_symmetry.space_group_name_H-M   'P 1'
#
loop_
_entity.id
_entity.type
_entity.pdbx_description
1 polymer ?
#
loop_
_entity_poly.entity_id
_entity_poly.type
_entity_poly.pdbx_seq_one_letter_code
_entity_poly.pdbx_strand_id
1 'polypeptide(L)'
;LWINGATHGDEPEGAFSIFRLFAQLDPAKVAGTVVGVPAMNVPAFEAGKRGDPLDTFSYDMNRLYPGGPDGYPTERAAWAHWVAMKDACDLQIAIHSGGEHSYLAHMIFAADNPSSLELAAAMGPPWDLVFRSGVGGNNPASKMAELGKSGITVELGGNCRTLTSDFHAVANDLADGYLNVMRHYAMIEGDAGYAPEWRMGHQQAL
;
A
#
# COMPACT_ATOMS: atom_id res chain seq x y z
N LEU A 1 -1.06 -8.70 -9.04
CA LEU A 1 -1.28 -7.78 -7.92
C LEU A 1 -0.12 -7.86 -6.93
N TRP A 2 0.44 -6.71 -6.56
CA TRP A 2 1.50 -6.58 -5.56
C TRP A 2 1.00 -5.71 -4.40
N ILE A 3 1.09 -6.21 -3.17
CA ILE A 3 0.65 -5.51 -1.97
C ILE A 3 1.83 -5.44 -1.00
N ASN A 4 2.17 -4.25 -0.53
CA ASN A 4 3.25 -4.07 0.44
C ASN A 4 2.81 -3.24 1.65
N GLY A 5 3.19 -3.70 2.83
CA GLY A 5 2.96 -3.04 4.11
C GLY A 5 4.26 -2.73 4.84
N ALA A 6 4.16 -2.05 5.96
CA ALA A 6 5.26 -1.68 6.84
C ALA A 6 6.50 -1.13 6.11
N THR A 7 6.27 -0.22 5.16
CA THR A 7 7.31 0.66 4.61
C THR A 7 7.84 1.57 5.72
N HIS A 8 6.94 2.00 6.61
CA HIS A 8 7.26 2.56 7.91
C HIS A 8 6.97 1.49 8.98
N GLY A 9 7.90 1.28 9.88
CA GLY A 9 7.81 0.17 10.83
C GLY A 9 6.82 0.37 11.97
N ASP A 10 6.37 1.60 12.18
CA ASP A 10 5.31 1.96 13.13
C ASP A 10 3.89 1.88 12.53
N GLU A 11 3.76 1.36 11.30
CA GLU A 11 2.51 1.20 10.55
C GLU A 11 2.22 -0.29 10.28
N PRO A 12 1.86 -1.10 11.29
CA PRO A 12 1.76 -2.55 11.15
C PRO A 12 0.47 -3.04 10.46
N GLU A 13 -0.53 -2.18 10.26
CA GLU A 13 -1.85 -2.55 9.73
C GLU A 13 -1.76 -3.26 8.38
N GLY A 14 -0.88 -2.75 7.50
CA GLY A 14 -0.61 -3.35 6.19
C GLY A 14 -0.06 -4.77 6.29
N ALA A 15 0.84 -5.03 7.23
CA ALA A 15 1.41 -6.35 7.43
C ALA A 15 0.33 -7.38 7.83
N PHE A 16 -0.50 -7.03 8.79
CA PHE A 16 -1.57 -7.91 9.26
C PHE A 16 -2.67 -8.12 8.24
N SER A 17 -3.03 -7.09 7.46
CA SER A 17 -4.03 -7.21 6.40
C SER A 17 -3.60 -8.17 5.29
N ILE A 18 -2.31 -8.21 4.97
CA ILE A 18 -1.76 -9.16 4.00
C ILE A 18 -1.93 -10.59 4.49
N PHE A 19 -1.61 -10.87 5.77
CA PHE A 19 -1.85 -12.20 6.33
C PHE A 19 -3.33 -12.58 6.33
N ARG A 20 -4.23 -11.62 6.59
CA ARG A 20 -5.68 -11.86 6.52
C ARG A 20 -6.17 -12.16 5.11
N LEU A 21 -5.64 -11.48 4.11
CA LEU A 21 -5.93 -11.78 2.72
C LEU A 21 -5.54 -13.23 2.39
N PHE A 22 -4.27 -13.57 2.64
CA PHE A 22 -3.75 -14.90 2.29
C PHE A 22 -4.44 -16.04 3.05
N ALA A 23 -4.94 -15.79 4.26
CA ALA A 23 -5.73 -16.77 5.01
C ALA A 23 -7.12 -17.06 4.39
N GLN A 24 -7.61 -16.18 3.52
CA GLN A 24 -8.90 -16.32 2.84
C GLN A 24 -8.77 -16.83 1.41
N LEU A 25 -7.58 -16.83 0.82
CA LEU A 25 -7.38 -17.25 -0.57
C LEU A 25 -7.19 -18.76 -0.69
N ASP A 26 -7.91 -19.32 -1.66
CA ASP A 26 -7.63 -20.64 -2.20
C ASP A 26 -6.78 -20.48 -3.47
N PRO A 27 -5.48 -20.84 -3.45
CA PRO A 27 -4.61 -20.64 -4.60
C PRO A 27 -5.12 -21.28 -5.90
N ALA A 28 -5.91 -22.36 -5.79
CA ALA A 28 -6.48 -23.03 -6.96
C ALA A 28 -7.59 -22.21 -7.66
N LYS A 29 -8.10 -21.18 -6.97
CA LYS A 29 -9.17 -20.29 -7.47
C LYS A 29 -8.67 -18.90 -7.83
N VAL A 30 -7.37 -18.66 -7.77
CA VAL A 30 -6.78 -17.36 -8.13
C VAL A 30 -6.27 -17.41 -9.57
N ALA A 31 -6.80 -16.54 -10.41
CA ALA A 31 -6.27 -16.29 -11.74
C ALA A 31 -5.15 -15.22 -11.65
N GLY A 32 -3.97 -15.57 -12.14
CA GLY A 32 -2.81 -14.69 -12.08
C GLY A 32 -1.99 -14.87 -10.80
N THR A 33 -1.31 -13.81 -10.38
CA THR A 33 -0.34 -13.87 -9.26
C THR A 33 -0.65 -12.77 -8.25
N VAL A 34 -0.64 -13.12 -6.97
CA VAL A 34 -0.71 -12.18 -5.84
C VAL A 34 0.60 -12.29 -5.05
N VAL A 35 1.27 -11.16 -4.89
CA VAL A 35 2.47 -11.05 -4.05
C VAL A 35 2.16 -10.14 -2.87
N GLY A 36 2.37 -10.64 -1.67
CA GLY A 36 2.28 -9.87 -0.44
C GLY A 36 3.65 -9.71 0.21
N VAL A 37 4.03 -8.47 0.51
CA VAL A 37 5.26 -8.14 1.24
C VAL A 37 4.85 -7.50 2.58
N PRO A 38 4.73 -8.29 3.67
CA PRO A 38 4.17 -7.78 4.93
C PRO A 38 5.01 -6.67 5.57
N ALA A 39 6.34 -6.81 5.53
CA ALA A 39 7.25 -5.82 6.11
C ALA A 39 8.33 -5.44 5.09
N MET A 40 8.18 -4.24 4.53
CA MET A 40 9.13 -3.70 3.57
C MET A 40 10.44 -3.27 4.23
N ASN A 41 10.36 -2.58 5.33
CA ASN A 41 11.50 -2.11 6.12
C ASN A 41 11.57 -2.92 7.42
N VAL A 42 12.16 -4.11 7.35
CA VAL A 42 12.23 -5.05 8.49
C VAL A 42 12.90 -4.44 9.71
N PRO A 43 14.07 -3.75 9.61
CA PRO A 43 14.68 -3.13 10.79
C PRO A 43 13.80 -2.04 11.43
N ALA A 44 13.11 -1.25 10.64
CA ALA A 44 12.15 -0.26 11.13
C ALA A 44 10.96 -0.94 11.81
N PHE A 45 10.45 -2.02 11.22
CA PHE A 45 9.31 -2.78 11.75
C PHE A 45 9.64 -3.44 13.09
N GLU A 46 10.80 -4.08 13.22
CA GLU A 46 11.27 -4.67 14.47
C GLU A 46 11.49 -3.61 15.56
N ALA A 47 11.94 -2.42 15.18
CA ALA A 47 12.11 -1.31 16.10
C ALA A 47 10.79 -0.59 16.44
N GLY A 48 9.71 -0.81 15.67
CA GLY A 48 8.45 -0.08 15.78
C GLY A 48 8.63 1.42 15.53
N LYS A 49 9.45 1.77 14.54
CA LYS A 49 9.78 3.16 14.19
C LYS A 49 9.49 3.43 12.74
N ARG A 50 9.29 4.70 12.39
CA ARG A 50 9.03 5.10 11.01
C ARG A 50 10.12 4.62 10.05
N GLY A 51 11.38 4.72 10.41
CA GLY A 51 12.53 4.25 9.63
C GLY A 51 13.48 3.42 10.46
N ASP A 52 14.50 2.84 9.81
CA ASP A 52 15.56 2.10 10.50
C ASP A 52 16.35 3.07 11.42
N PRO A 53 16.35 2.83 12.74
CA PRO A 53 17.06 3.70 13.69
C PRO A 53 18.58 3.75 13.47
N LEU A 54 19.14 2.75 12.79
CA LEU A 54 20.57 2.65 12.49
C LEU A 54 20.95 3.29 11.15
N ASP A 55 19.97 3.56 10.29
CA ASP A 55 20.15 4.20 8.99
C ASP A 55 19.61 5.63 8.99
N THR A 56 20.33 6.54 9.63
CA THR A 56 19.91 7.94 9.78
C THR A 56 20.08 8.77 8.49
N PHE A 57 20.81 8.27 7.51
CA PHE A 57 21.02 8.96 6.23
C PHE A 57 19.90 8.70 5.22
N SER A 58 19.31 7.50 5.24
CA SER A 58 18.19 7.11 4.37
C SER A 58 16.99 6.62 5.20
N TYR A 59 16.60 7.42 6.18
CA TYR A 59 15.65 7.04 7.21
C TYR A 59 14.23 6.73 6.67
N ASP A 60 13.69 7.59 5.76
CA ASP A 60 12.33 7.41 5.23
C ASP A 60 12.33 6.67 3.89
N MET A 61 12.14 5.35 3.95
CA MET A 61 12.11 4.49 2.77
C MET A 61 11.11 4.97 1.70
N ASN A 62 9.99 5.57 2.11
CA ASN A 62 8.96 6.06 1.19
C ASN A 62 9.34 7.36 0.44
N ARG A 63 10.59 7.81 0.58
CA ARG A 63 11.17 8.95 -0.16
C ARG A 63 12.36 8.54 -1.02
N LEU A 64 12.67 7.25 -1.09
CA LEU A 64 13.91 6.77 -1.68
C LEU A 64 13.74 6.00 -2.99
N TYR A 65 12.49 5.67 -3.40
CA TYR A 65 12.28 4.93 -4.62
C TYR A 65 12.74 5.67 -5.89
N PRO A 66 13.38 4.98 -6.82
CA PRO A 66 13.57 3.54 -6.89
C PRO A 66 14.70 2.98 -6.01
N GLY A 67 15.44 3.79 -5.26
CA GLY A 67 16.62 3.40 -4.50
C GLY A 67 17.86 3.26 -5.37
N GLY A 68 18.89 2.61 -4.81
CA GLY A 68 20.14 2.33 -5.52
C GLY A 68 20.88 1.12 -4.94
N PRO A 69 21.53 0.31 -5.79
CA PRO A 69 22.21 -0.92 -5.34
C PRO A 69 23.44 -0.64 -4.45
N ASP A 70 24.06 0.52 -4.61
CA ASP A 70 25.25 0.96 -3.88
C ASP A 70 24.96 2.00 -2.82
N GLY A 71 23.66 2.25 -2.51
CA GLY A 71 23.21 3.22 -1.52
C GLY A 71 23.30 2.71 -0.09
N TYR A 72 22.80 3.53 0.84
CA TYR A 72 22.63 3.15 2.23
C TYR A 72 21.65 1.96 2.39
N PRO A 73 21.61 1.29 3.56
CA PRO A 73 20.81 0.08 3.75
C PRO A 73 19.34 0.22 3.30
N THR A 74 18.67 1.32 3.67
CA THR A 74 17.27 1.55 3.29
C THR A 74 17.09 1.84 1.79
N GLU A 75 18.04 2.55 1.16
CA GLU A 75 18.04 2.75 -0.30
C GLU A 75 18.22 1.43 -1.05
N ARG A 76 19.09 0.57 -0.55
CA ARG A 76 19.31 -0.77 -1.13
C ARG A 76 18.09 -1.67 -0.97
N ALA A 77 17.37 -1.57 0.16
CA ALA A 77 16.12 -2.28 0.37
C ALA A 77 15.03 -1.77 -0.60
N ALA A 78 14.90 -0.46 -0.77
CA ALA A 78 13.99 0.15 -1.75
C ALA A 78 14.33 -0.32 -3.19
N TRP A 79 15.60 -0.36 -3.54
CA TRP A 79 16.07 -0.86 -4.84
C TRP A 79 15.72 -2.33 -5.05
N ALA A 80 15.99 -3.21 -4.07
CA ALA A 80 15.67 -4.63 -4.17
C ALA A 80 14.17 -4.86 -4.37
N HIS A 81 13.33 -4.14 -3.63
CA HIS A 81 11.88 -4.18 -3.82
C HIS A 81 11.48 -3.68 -5.22
N TRP A 82 12.00 -2.54 -5.65
CA TRP A 82 11.69 -1.98 -6.96
C TRP A 82 12.01 -2.94 -8.09
N VAL A 83 13.20 -3.54 -8.09
CA VAL A 83 13.63 -4.50 -9.11
C VAL A 83 12.77 -5.75 -9.13
N ALA A 84 12.36 -6.24 -7.95
CA ALA A 84 11.48 -7.40 -7.85
C ALA A 84 10.06 -7.10 -8.34
N MET A 85 9.56 -5.89 -8.10
CA MET A 85 8.16 -5.50 -8.32
C MET A 85 7.90 -5.00 -9.75
N LYS A 86 8.74 -4.10 -10.28
CA LYS A 86 8.44 -3.26 -11.45
C LYS A 86 8.04 -4.04 -12.71
N ASP A 87 8.60 -5.22 -12.92
CA ASP A 87 8.33 -6.08 -14.08
C ASP A 87 7.36 -7.22 -13.75
N ALA A 88 7.19 -7.54 -12.46
CA ALA A 88 6.42 -8.68 -11.99
C ALA A 88 4.93 -8.39 -11.77
N CYS A 89 4.52 -7.12 -11.73
CA CYS A 89 3.11 -6.79 -11.48
C CYS A 89 2.60 -5.65 -12.35
N ASP A 90 1.29 -5.59 -12.49
CA ASP A 90 0.55 -4.55 -13.20
C ASP A 90 -0.15 -3.60 -12.22
N LEU A 91 -0.51 -4.11 -11.04
CA LEU A 91 -1.26 -3.43 -10.00
C LEU A 91 -0.44 -3.43 -8.70
N GLN A 92 -0.19 -2.26 -8.13
CA GLN A 92 0.56 -2.10 -6.89
C GLN A 92 -0.25 -1.32 -5.86
N ILE A 93 -0.30 -1.83 -4.61
CA ILE A 93 -0.94 -1.22 -3.46
C ILE A 93 0.08 -1.12 -2.33
N ALA A 94 0.45 0.10 -1.94
CA ALA A 94 1.22 0.37 -0.73
C ALA A 94 0.28 0.73 0.41
N ILE A 95 0.48 0.11 1.57
CA ILE A 95 -0.34 0.38 2.74
C ILE A 95 0.46 1.19 3.75
N HIS A 96 -0.15 2.26 4.19
CA HIS A 96 0.33 3.15 5.23
C HIS A 96 -0.75 3.42 6.28
N SER A 97 -0.35 3.98 7.40
CA SER A 97 -1.26 4.43 8.46
C SER A 97 -0.72 5.68 9.15
N GLY A 98 -1.43 6.16 10.16
CA GLY A 98 -0.95 7.30 10.96
C GLY A 98 0.23 6.99 11.89
N GLY A 99 0.71 5.75 11.91
CA GLY A 99 1.83 5.30 12.73
C GLY A 99 1.64 5.58 14.22
N GLU A 100 2.69 6.03 14.89
CA GLU A 100 2.64 6.38 16.32
C GLU A 100 1.89 7.69 16.60
N HIS A 101 1.65 8.53 15.59
CA HIS A 101 1.33 9.94 15.80
C HIS A 101 -0.10 10.34 15.51
N SER A 102 -0.81 9.64 14.65
CA SER A 102 -2.14 10.03 14.21
C SER A 102 -3.03 8.82 13.90
N TYR A 103 -4.34 9.08 13.85
CA TYR A 103 -5.32 8.13 13.35
C TYR A 103 -5.93 8.70 12.08
N LEU A 104 -5.81 7.96 10.98
CA LEU A 104 -6.26 8.40 9.67
C LEU A 104 -7.59 7.75 9.29
N ALA A 105 -8.47 8.53 8.67
CA ALA A 105 -9.64 8.00 7.98
C ALA A 105 -9.22 7.16 6.77
N HIS A 106 -10.12 6.34 6.25
CA HIS A 106 -9.91 5.58 5.04
C HIS A 106 -9.72 6.54 3.85
N MET A 107 -8.52 6.56 3.28
CA MET A 107 -8.21 7.39 2.12
C MET A 107 -7.21 6.72 1.18
N ILE A 108 -7.26 7.11 -0.08
CA ILE A 108 -6.36 6.60 -1.11
C ILE A 108 -5.68 7.78 -1.79
N PHE A 109 -4.37 7.68 -1.96
CA PHE A 109 -3.60 8.53 -2.86
C PHE A 109 -3.35 7.74 -4.14
N ALA A 110 -3.98 8.16 -5.24
CA ALA A 110 -3.81 7.57 -6.55
C ALA A 110 -3.03 8.50 -7.46
N ALA A 111 -2.10 7.98 -8.23
CA ALA A 111 -1.48 8.75 -9.29
C ALA A 111 -2.55 9.26 -10.27
N ASP A 112 -2.38 10.46 -10.79
CA ASP A 112 -3.37 11.09 -11.68
C ASP A 112 -3.31 10.50 -13.11
N ASN A 113 -3.59 9.19 -13.19
CA ASN A 113 -3.78 8.46 -14.42
C ASN A 113 -5.00 7.52 -14.32
N PRO A 114 -5.66 7.19 -15.45
CA PRO A 114 -6.88 6.40 -15.44
C PRO A 114 -6.76 5.05 -14.73
N SER A 115 -5.66 4.34 -14.92
CA SER A 115 -5.50 3.00 -14.37
C SER A 115 -5.28 2.99 -12.85
N SER A 116 -4.60 3.98 -12.29
CA SER A 116 -4.47 4.12 -10.83
C SER A 116 -5.78 4.57 -10.19
N LEU A 117 -6.56 5.42 -10.87
CA LEU A 117 -7.89 5.82 -10.40
C LEU A 117 -8.88 4.63 -10.45
N GLU A 118 -8.79 3.79 -11.49
CA GLU A 118 -9.56 2.55 -11.57
C GLU A 118 -9.20 1.59 -10.43
N LEU A 119 -7.91 1.40 -10.14
CA LEU A 119 -7.45 0.59 -9.02
C LEU A 119 -7.96 1.13 -7.67
N ALA A 120 -7.96 2.46 -7.49
CA ALA A 120 -8.53 3.08 -6.30
C ALA A 120 -10.03 2.80 -6.17
N ALA A 121 -10.80 2.88 -7.28
CA ALA A 121 -12.21 2.55 -7.29
C ALA A 121 -12.48 1.10 -6.92
N ALA A 122 -11.64 0.22 -7.41
CA ALA A 122 -11.76 -1.21 -7.20
C ALA A 122 -11.59 -1.63 -5.73
N MET A 123 -11.01 -0.77 -4.87
CA MET A 123 -11.00 -1.02 -3.41
C MET A 123 -12.41 -1.09 -2.82
N GLY A 124 -13.39 -0.40 -3.42
CA GLY A 124 -14.77 -0.40 -2.97
C GLY A 124 -14.99 0.34 -1.64
N PRO A 125 -16.18 0.24 -1.02
CA PRO A 125 -16.43 0.81 0.30
C PRO A 125 -15.56 0.12 1.38
N PRO A 126 -15.09 0.85 2.41
CA PRO A 126 -15.36 2.26 2.72
C PRO A 126 -14.36 3.26 2.09
N TRP A 127 -13.66 2.89 1.03
CA TRP A 127 -12.59 3.65 0.38
C TRP A 127 -13.16 4.71 -0.58
N ASP A 128 -13.91 5.67 -0.04
CA ASP A 128 -14.61 6.69 -0.83
C ASP A 128 -13.87 8.03 -0.95
N LEU A 129 -12.77 8.22 -0.20
CA LEU A 129 -11.96 9.42 -0.23
C LEU A 129 -10.68 9.18 -1.04
N VAL A 130 -10.63 9.73 -2.24
CA VAL A 130 -9.49 9.58 -3.15
C VAL A 130 -8.84 10.93 -3.41
N PHE A 131 -7.53 11.00 -3.15
CA PHE A 131 -6.68 12.14 -3.50
C PHE A 131 -5.90 11.82 -4.76
N ARG A 132 -5.99 12.69 -5.76
CA ARG A 132 -5.10 12.63 -6.91
C ARG A 132 -3.72 13.14 -6.50
N SER A 133 -2.73 12.31 -6.62
CA SER A 133 -1.34 12.67 -6.40
C SER A 133 -0.62 12.79 -7.75
N GLY A 134 0.26 13.77 -7.87
CA GLY A 134 1.07 13.91 -9.08
C GLY A 134 1.98 12.69 -9.29
N VAL A 135 2.37 12.46 -10.54
CA VAL A 135 3.47 11.55 -10.87
C VAL A 135 4.82 12.24 -10.54
N GLY A 136 5.85 11.45 -10.25
CA GLY A 136 7.19 11.97 -9.96
C GLY A 136 7.59 11.96 -8.48
N GLY A 137 6.76 11.37 -7.61
CA GLY A 137 7.14 11.08 -6.22
C GLY A 137 8.15 9.92 -6.12
N ASN A 138 8.92 9.91 -5.03
CA ASN A 138 9.89 8.84 -4.76
C ASN A 138 9.31 7.74 -3.86
N ASN A 139 8.13 7.25 -4.20
CA ASN A 139 7.44 6.15 -3.55
C ASN A 139 7.02 5.08 -4.59
N PRO A 140 6.65 3.86 -4.17
CA PRO A 140 6.33 2.76 -5.08
C PRO A 140 5.21 3.10 -6.07
N ALA A 141 4.10 3.67 -5.59
CA ALA A 141 2.93 3.97 -6.41
C ALA A 141 3.25 4.98 -7.52
N SER A 142 3.97 6.06 -7.18
CA SER A 142 4.42 7.05 -8.18
C SER A 142 5.35 6.43 -9.22
N LYS A 143 6.27 5.56 -8.81
CA LYS A 143 7.20 4.90 -9.73
C LYS A 143 6.51 3.89 -10.65
N MET A 144 5.47 3.20 -10.18
CA MET A 144 4.64 2.35 -11.05
C MET A 144 3.87 3.19 -12.08
N ALA A 145 3.32 4.32 -11.67
CA ALA A 145 2.64 5.24 -12.57
C ALA A 145 3.56 5.84 -13.66
N GLU A 146 4.83 6.11 -13.34
CA GLU A 146 5.85 6.53 -14.34
C GLU A 146 6.07 5.46 -15.42
N LEU A 147 5.85 4.18 -15.11
CA LEU A 147 5.89 3.07 -16.07
C LEU A 147 4.56 2.86 -16.82
N GLY A 148 3.55 3.71 -16.59
CA GLY A 148 2.21 3.53 -17.14
C GLY A 148 1.40 2.41 -16.49
N LYS A 149 1.82 1.93 -15.33
CA LYS A 149 1.14 0.89 -14.54
C LYS A 149 0.31 1.50 -13.42
N SER A 150 -0.54 0.69 -12.79
CA SER A 150 -1.41 1.15 -11.70
C SER A 150 -0.66 1.10 -10.36
N GLY A 151 -0.65 2.22 -9.65
CA GLY A 151 -0.10 2.31 -8.31
C GLY A 151 -0.94 3.20 -7.41
N ILE A 152 -1.25 2.73 -6.20
CA ILE A 152 -1.94 3.50 -5.18
C ILE A 152 -1.25 3.37 -3.82
N THR A 153 -1.42 4.41 -3.01
CA THR A 153 -1.10 4.38 -1.58
C THR A 153 -2.40 4.48 -0.80
N VAL A 154 -2.63 3.51 0.07
CA VAL A 154 -3.80 3.45 0.95
C VAL A 154 -3.37 3.85 2.35
N GLU A 155 -4.13 4.77 2.94
CA GLU A 155 -3.88 5.31 4.27
C GLU A 155 -5.09 5.07 5.15
N LEU A 156 -4.90 4.50 6.34
CA LEU A 156 -5.97 4.33 7.33
C LEU A 156 -5.42 3.95 8.70
N GLY A 157 -6.20 4.18 9.75
CA GLY A 157 -5.82 3.75 11.09
C GLY A 157 -4.60 4.50 11.63
N GLY A 158 -3.76 3.81 12.33
CA GLY A 158 -2.64 4.36 13.10
C GLY A 158 -2.93 4.41 14.59
N ASN A 159 -1.99 4.93 15.36
CA ASN A 159 -2.07 4.98 16.82
C ASN A 159 -2.46 3.60 17.44
N CYS A 160 -1.99 2.54 16.78
CA CYS A 160 -2.39 1.14 17.04
C CYS A 160 -2.05 0.63 18.45
N ARG A 161 -1.36 1.43 19.24
CA ARG A 161 -1.09 1.13 20.65
C ARG A 161 -2.30 1.28 21.56
N THR A 162 -3.39 1.90 21.06
CA THR A 162 -4.50 2.32 21.92
C THR A 162 -5.68 1.35 21.96
N LEU A 163 -6.07 0.74 20.82
CA LEU A 163 -7.28 -0.08 20.75
C LEU A 163 -7.10 -1.29 19.80
N THR A 164 -6.96 -2.47 20.38
CA THR A 164 -6.79 -3.73 19.62
C THR A 164 -7.98 -4.03 18.69
N SER A 165 -9.20 -3.65 19.09
CA SER A 165 -10.41 -3.84 18.26
C SER A 165 -10.35 -3.04 16.96
N ASP A 166 -9.90 -1.81 17.03
CA ASP A 166 -9.81 -0.92 15.86
C ASP A 166 -8.72 -1.40 14.90
N PHE A 167 -7.61 -1.87 15.44
CA PHE A 167 -6.55 -2.46 14.64
C PHE A 167 -7.02 -3.67 13.83
N HIS A 168 -7.82 -4.55 14.45
CA HIS A 168 -8.38 -5.70 13.75
C HIS A 168 -9.43 -5.31 12.72
N ALA A 169 -10.26 -4.30 12.99
CA ALA A 169 -11.22 -3.77 12.04
C ALA A 169 -10.51 -3.20 10.81
N VAL A 170 -9.52 -2.35 11.02
CA VAL A 170 -8.68 -1.77 9.96
C VAL A 170 -8.04 -2.84 9.08
N ALA A 171 -7.47 -3.90 9.68
CA ALA A 171 -6.86 -4.98 8.92
C ALA A 171 -7.89 -5.80 8.11
N ASN A 172 -9.13 -5.90 8.60
CA ASN A 172 -10.22 -6.53 7.85
C ASN A 172 -10.67 -5.66 6.68
N ASP A 173 -10.89 -4.36 6.90
CA ASP A 173 -11.30 -3.41 5.86
C ASP A 173 -10.29 -3.41 4.70
N LEU A 174 -8.99 -3.47 5.01
CA LEU A 174 -7.94 -3.61 4.00
C LEU A 174 -8.06 -4.93 3.23
N ALA A 175 -8.22 -6.06 3.93
CA ALA A 175 -8.33 -7.37 3.29
C ALA A 175 -9.57 -7.44 2.38
N ASP A 176 -10.69 -6.87 2.80
CA ASP A 176 -11.92 -6.78 2.00
C ASP A 176 -11.71 -5.90 0.76
N GLY A 177 -11.00 -4.79 0.89
CA GLY A 177 -10.60 -3.96 -0.24
C GLY A 177 -9.74 -4.72 -1.26
N TYR A 178 -8.76 -5.51 -0.82
CA TYR A 178 -7.96 -6.34 -1.73
C TYR A 178 -8.80 -7.39 -2.45
N LEU A 179 -9.74 -8.03 -1.75
CA LEU A 179 -10.67 -8.99 -2.36
C LEU A 179 -11.57 -8.32 -3.41
N ASN A 180 -12.01 -7.08 -3.17
CA ASN A 180 -12.75 -6.29 -4.17
C ASN A 180 -11.89 -5.99 -5.40
N VAL A 181 -10.63 -5.58 -5.21
CA VAL A 181 -9.68 -5.42 -6.31
C VAL A 181 -9.52 -6.71 -7.09
N MET A 182 -9.33 -7.84 -6.42
CA MET A 182 -9.18 -9.13 -7.08
C MET A 182 -10.43 -9.55 -7.86
N ARG A 183 -11.63 -9.25 -7.35
CA ARG A 183 -12.91 -9.48 -8.09
C ARG A 183 -13.03 -8.56 -9.30
N HIS A 184 -12.72 -7.28 -9.14
CA HIS A 184 -12.78 -6.30 -10.22
C HIS A 184 -11.91 -6.69 -11.41
N TYR A 185 -10.70 -7.16 -11.15
CA TYR A 185 -9.76 -7.62 -12.18
C TYR A 185 -9.91 -9.11 -12.53
N ALA A 186 -11.03 -9.73 -12.15
CA ALA A 186 -11.36 -11.14 -12.43
C ALA A 186 -10.25 -12.14 -11.99
N MET A 187 -9.52 -11.78 -10.92
CA MET A 187 -8.52 -12.69 -10.32
C MET A 187 -9.19 -13.75 -9.42
N ILE A 188 -10.36 -13.47 -8.87
CA ILE A 188 -11.20 -14.41 -8.14
C ILE A 188 -12.65 -14.20 -8.55
N GLU A 189 -13.50 -15.23 -8.35
CA GLU A 189 -14.94 -15.14 -8.59
C GLU A 189 -15.62 -14.20 -7.58
N GLY A 190 -16.74 -13.60 -8.00
CA GLY A 190 -17.62 -12.75 -7.19
C GLY A 190 -17.81 -11.36 -7.77
N ASP A 191 -18.78 -10.64 -7.24
CA ASP A 191 -19.08 -9.29 -7.64
C ASP A 191 -18.14 -8.31 -6.90
N ALA A 192 -17.54 -7.39 -7.64
CA ALA A 192 -16.76 -6.31 -7.05
C ALA A 192 -17.71 -5.24 -6.50
N GLY A 193 -17.50 -4.85 -5.24
CA GLY A 193 -18.12 -3.64 -4.70
C GLY A 193 -17.42 -2.40 -5.25
N TYR A 194 -18.20 -1.44 -5.77
CA TYR A 194 -17.67 -0.12 -6.09
C TYR A 194 -18.10 0.90 -5.04
N ALA A 195 -17.25 1.87 -4.76
CA ALA A 195 -17.69 3.06 -4.06
C ALA A 195 -18.61 3.86 -5.02
N PRO A 196 -19.91 4.02 -4.71
CA PRO A 196 -20.87 4.58 -5.66
C PRO A 196 -20.66 6.06 -5.95
N GLU A 197 -19.99 6.78 -5.07
CA GLU A 197 -19.65 8.20 -5.24
C GLU A 197 -18.30 8.49 -4.57
N TRP A 198 -17.33 8.92 -5.37
CA TRP A 198 -16.04 9.34 -4.84
C TRP A 198 -16.07 10.77 -4.34
N ARG A 199 -15.55 10.97 -3.17
CA ARG A 199 -15.17 12.30 -2.70
C ARG A 199 -13.75 12.58 -3.16
N MET A 200 -13.62 13.40 -4.20
CA MET A 200 -12.32 13.77 -4.77
C MET A 200 -11.68 14.87 -3.93
N GLY A 201 -10.55 14.54 -3.32
CA GLY A 201 -9.64 15.53 -2.74
C GLY A 201 -8.55 15.91 -3.73
N HIS A 202 -8.15 17.18 -3.73
CA HIS A 202 -6.94 17.61 -4.41
C HIS A 202 -5.87 17.89 -3.37
N GLN A 203 -4.76 17.18 -3.42
CA GLN A 203 -3.59 17.52 -2.64
C GLN A 203 -2.96 18.77 -3.27
N GLN A 204 -3.06 19.91 -2.58
CA GLN A 204 -2.26 21.08 -2.94
C GLN A 204 -0.85 20.83 -2.43
N ALA A 205 0.13 21.01 -3.31
CA ALA A 205 1.53 21.09 -2.87
C ALA A 205 1.66 22.30 -1.93
N LEU A 206 2.09 22.05 -0.70
CA LEU A 206 2.49 23.07 0.24
C LEU A 206 3.89 23.58 -0.11
#